data_6cc6e9c4ad5a45e2bfafae056bd5d3a3
#
_entry.id   6cc6e9c4ad5a45e2bfafae056bd5d3a3
#
_cell.length_a   1.000
_cell.length_b   1.000
_cell.length_c   1.000
_cell.angle_alpha   90.00
_cell.angle_beta   90.00
_cell.angle_gamma   90.00
#
_symmetry.space_group_name_H-M   'P 1'
#
loop_
_entity.id
_entity.type
_entity.pdbx_description
1 polymer ?
#
loop_
_entity_poly.entity_id
_entity_poly.type
_entity_poly.pdbx_seq_one_letter_code
_entity_poly.pdbx_strand_id
1 'polypeptide(L)'
;MKKIFKRTFLRNDGEDLYIFGYDEHNEAPLTQIKASVNSSPHLRWNPSRQEWVTYSDARKNRTSFPPKEYCPLCPAGNVNFPTEIPFKDFEIAVFPNRWPSFNSNSQSIINDTIKTKPSKGICEVVVYSANHKDTVADMSIERIKLLLHTWTDRYKELLADKNIKYVLPFENRGEECGVTLHHPHGQIYAYPFIPPVIQKEVEVFNKNNFILDIMTYELLSSFSAFFKLVFVSSPEHSITLSQPAPLAIFARDVFSLVNVF
;
A
#
# COMPACT_ATOMS: atom_id res chain seq x y z
N MET A 1 6.91 -22.14 8.06
CA MET A 1 7.04 -20.86 7.32
C MET A 1 8.48 -20.38 7.44
N LYS A 2 9.06 -19.82 6.36
CA LYS A 2 10.37 -19.14 6.49
C LYS A 2 10.22 -17.97 7.46
N LYS A 3 11.28 -17.71 8.24
CA LYS A 3 11.34 -16.54 9.12
C LYS A 3 11.37 -15.27 8.26
N ILE A 4 10.62 -14.26 8.64
CA ILE A 4 10.63 -12.94 8.02
C ILE A 4 11.32 -11.99 8.99
N PHE A 5 12.20 -11.17 8.45
CA PHE A 5 12.95 -10.15 9.18
C PHE A 5 12.39 -8.79 8.81
N LYS A 6 12.31 -7.91 9.79
CA LYS A 6 12.03 -6.48 9.62
C LYS A 6 13.19 -5.71 10.22
N ARG A 7 13.73 -4.77 9.47
CA ARG A 7 14.73 -3.82 9.95
C ARG A 7 14.26 -2.40 9.74
N THR A 8 14.40 -1.59 10.76
CA THR A 8 14.05 -0.16 10.74
C THR A 8 15.32 0.67 10.63
N PHE A 9 15.31 1.63 9.73
CA PHE A 9 16.36 2.63 9.56
C PHE A 9 15.75 4.01 9.77
N LEU A 10 16.39 4.80 10.62
CA LEU A 10 16.05 6.21 10.75
C LEU A 10 16.66 6.97 9.57
N ARG A 11 15.82 7.62 8.79
CA ARG A 11 16.21 8.49 7.68
C ARG A 11 16.74 9.82 8.21
N ASN A 12 17.49 10.56 7.38
CA ASN A 12 18.02 11.89 7.76
C ASN A 12 16.93 12.95 7.92
N ASP A 13 15.72 12.72 7.41
CA ASP A 13 14.56 13.59 7.63
C ASP A 13 13.79 13.27 8.92
N GLY A 14 14.27 12.30 9.71
CA GLY A 14 13.66 11.87 10.97
C GLY A 14 12.55 10.84 10.82
N GLU A 15 12.26 10.40 9.60
CA GLU A 15 11.23 9.41 9.30
C GLU A 15 11.84 7.99 9.21
N ASP A 16 11.03 6.97 9.45
CA ASP A 16 11.46 5.58 9.38
C ASP A 16 11.40 5.03 7.95
N LEU A 17 12.40 4.20 7.62
CA LEU A 17 12.41 3.30 6.46
C LEU A 17 12.47 1.86 6.97
N TYR A 18 11.51 1.04 6.57
CA TYR A 18 11.44 -0.38 6.93
C TYR A 18 11.87 -1.25 5.75
N ILE A 19 12.75 -2.21 6.01
CA ILE A 19 13.11 -3.26 5.05
C ILE A 19 12.59 -4.59 5.59
N PHE A 20 11.80 -5.30 4.78
CA PHE A 20 11.31 -6.63 5.04
C PHE A 20 11.95 -7.62 4.09
N GLY A 21 12.33 -8.80 4.59
CA GLY A 21 12.94 -9.85 3.79
C GLY A 21 12.94 -11.21 4.47
N TYR A 22 13.27 -12.23 3.70
CA TYR A 22 13.56 -13.57 4.23
C TYR A 22 14.99 -13.71 4.74
N ASP A 23 15.85 -12.79 4.33
CA ASP A 23 17.19 -12.65 4.86
C ASP A 23 17.31 -11.37 5.69
N GLU A 24 18.20 -11.39 6.66
CA GLU A 24 18.46 -10.24 7.53
C GLU A 24 19.22 -9.17 6.73
N HIS A 25 18.62 -7.99 6.60
CA HIS A 25 19.22 -6.87 5.87
C HIS A 25 20.27 -6.17 6.74
N ASN A 26 21.57 -6.45 6.49
CA ASN A 26 22.69 -5.92 7.27
C ASN A 26 23.51 -4.85 6.53
N GLU A 27 23.05 -4.42 5.35
CA GLU A 27 23.77 -3.41 4.57
C GLU A 27 23.73 -2.03 5.21
N ALA A 28 24.81 -1.27 5.03
CA ALA A 28 24.88 0.14 5.37
C ALA A 28 24.27 0.99 4.23
N PRO A 29 23.64 2.14 4.55
CA PRO A 29 23.17 3.06 3.51
C PRO A 29 24.32 3.56 2.64
N LEU A 30 24.16 3.51 1.31
CA LEU A 30 25.14 4.03 0.34
C LEU A 30 25.03 5.53 0.11
N THR A 31 23.84 6.07 0.29
CA THR A 31 23.54 7.49 0.02
C THR A 31 22.66 8.06 1.12
N GLN A 32 22.63 9.38 1.20
CA GLN A 32 21.63 10.09 2.01
C GLN A 32 20.32 10.18 1.23
N ILE A 33 19.21 9.99 1.94
CA ILE A 33 17.89 10.15 1.36
C ILE A 33 17.62 11.67 1.20
N LYS A 34 17.03 12.06 0.09
CA LYS A 34 16.63 13.44 -0.13
C LYS A 34 15.59 13.87 0.92
N ALA A 35 15.76 15.03 1.52
CA ALA A 35 14.84 15.54 2.54
C ALA A 35 13.38 15.48 2.09
N SER A 36 12.48 15.28 3.04
CA SER A 36 11.03 15.33 2.83
C SER A 36 10.59 16.67 2.25
N VAL A 37 9.55 16.66 1.45
CA VAL A 37 8.95 17.89 0.92
C VAL A 37 8.03 18.46 1.99
N ASN A 38 8.22 19.74 2.31
CA ASN A 38 7.28 20.44 3.19
C ASN A 38 5.90 20.48 2.49
N SER A 39 4.98 19.67 2.95
CA SER A 39 3.64 19.51 2.40
C SER A 39 2.60 19.74 3.48
N SER A 40 1.67 20.65 3.23
CA SER A 40 0.52 20.89 4.11
C SER A 40 -0.78 20.57 3.39
N PRO A 41 -1.14 19.29 3.26
CA PRO A 41 -2.40 18.89 2.66
C PRO A 41 -3.57 19.36 3.55
N HIS A 42 -4.70 19.66 2.92
CA HIS A 42 -5.92 20.03 3.65
C HIS A 42 -7.15 19.44 2.97
N LEU A 43 -8.24 19.35 3.70
CA LEU A 43 -9.52 18.90 3.19
C LEU A 43 -10.41 20.11 2.88
N ARG A 44 -11.13 20.04 1.75
CA ARG A 44 -12.18 20.99 1.35
C ARG A 44 -13.53 20.30 1.26
N TRP A 45 -14.56 20.93 1.77
CA TRP A 45 -15.91 20.43 1.65
C TRP A 45 -16.45 20.62 0.23
N ASN A 46 -16.94 19.55 -0.37
CA ASN A 46 -17.66 19.59 -1.63
C ASN A 46 -19.17 19.55 -1.34
N PRO A 47 -19.89 20.66 -1.48
CA PRO A 47 -21.32 20.72 -1.10
C PRO A 47 -22.22 19.94 -2.05
N SER A 48 -21.86 19.76 -3.32
CA SER A 48 -22.67 19.04 -4.30
C SER A 48 -22.61 17.51 -4.08
N ARG A 49 -21.50 16.99 -3.56
CA ARG A 49 -21.33 15.57 -3.24
C ARG A 49 -21.44 15.26 -1.74
N GLN A 50 -21.51 16.31 -0.90
CA GLN A 50 -21.54 16.21 0.56
C GLN A 50 -20.39 15.35 1.11
N GLU A 51 -19.19 15.58 0.58
CA GLU A 51 -17.98 14.84 0.95
C GLU A 51 -16.78 15.77 1.11
N TRP A 52 -15.74 15.29 1.81
CA TRP A 52 -14.48 15.97 1.94
C TRP A 52 -13.52 15.52 0.85
N VAL A 53 -12.89 16.47 0.17
CA VAL A 53 -11.89 16.23 -0.88
C VAL A 53 -10.52 16.70 -0.39
N THR A 54 -9.52 15.87 -0.55
CA THR A 54 -8.12 16.20 -0.18
C THR A 54 -7.47 17.04 -1.25
N TYR A 55 -6.81 18.12 -0.81
CA TYR A 55 -5.96 18.98 -1.64
C TYR A 55 -4.54 18.98 -1.11
N SER A 56 -3.56 18.77 -1.98
CA SER A 56 -2.14 18.78 -1.65
C SER A 56 -1.36 19.42 -2.80
N ASP A 57 -0.98 20.67 -2.65
CA ASP A 57 -0.26 21.42 -3.70
C ASP A 57 1.11 20.82 -4.02
N ALA A 58 1.79 20.26 -3.03
CA ALA A 58 3.09 19.62 -3.22
C ALA A 58 3.05 18.50 -4.26
N ARG A 59 1.88 17.87 -4.46
CA ARG A 59 1.69 16.79 -5.44
C ARG A 59 1.85 17.23 -6.91
N LYS A 60 1.78 18.53 -7.20
CA LYS A 60 2.06 19.08 -8.55
C LYS A 60 3.52 18.83 -8.98
N ASN A 61 4.41 18.75 -8.00
CA ASN A 61 5.85 18.58 -8.22
C ASN A 61 6.30 17.09 -8.16
N ARG A 62 5.36 16.15 -8.22
CA ARG A 62 5.71 14.72 -8.26
C ARG A 62 6.52 14.41 -9.50
N THR A 63 7.52 13.55 -9.32
CA THR A 63 8.20 12.93 -10.45
C THR A 63 7.19 12.13 -11.27
N SER A 64 7.17 12.34 -12.60
CA SER A 64 6.25 11.67 -13.50
C SER A 64 7.03 10.98 -14.61
N PHE A 65 6.90 9.67 -14.70
CA PHE A 65 7.50 8.78 -15.71
C PHE A 65 8.98 9.07 -16.01
N PRO A 66 9.85 9.11 -14.97
CA PRO A 66 11.26 9.30 -15.20
C PRO A 66 11.83 8.09 -15.95
N PRO A 67 12.87 8.26 -16.77
CA PRO A 67 13.68 7.15 -17.25
C PRO A 67 14.17 6.29 -16.06
N LYS A 68 14.42 4.99 -16.30
CA LYS A 68 14.82 4.05 -15.24
C LYS A 68 16.00 4.56 -14.41
N GLU A 69 16.96 5.21 -15.07
CA GLU A 69 18.17 5.77 -14.44
C GLU A 69 17.89 6.89 -13.45
N TYR A 70 16.67 7.45 -13.49
CA TYR A 70 16.19 8.52 -12.62
C TYR A 70 15.01 8.10 -11.74
N CYS A 71 14.75 6.78 -11.64
CA CYS A 71 13.66 6.27 -10.83
C CYS A 71 13.96 6.40 -9.33
N PRO A 72 13.15 7.14 -8.56
CA PRO A 72 13.40 7.36 -7.14
C PRO A 72 13.18 6.12 -6.28
N LEU A 73 12.54 5.05 -6.82
CA LEU A 73 12.26 3.81 -6.09
C LEU A 73 13.27 2.69 -6.38
N CYS A 74 14.19 2.91 -7.33
CA CYS A 74 15.27 1.96 -7.60
C CYS A 74 16.30 1.95 -6.46
N PRO A 75 17.01 0.82 -6.25
CA PRO A 75 18.13 0.74 -5.32
C PRO A 75 19.21 1.78 -5.60
N ALA A 76 19.84 2.32 -4.57
CA ALA A 76 20.83 3.41 -4.67
C ALA A 76 22.04 3.07 -5.57
N GLY A 77 22.44 1.82 -5.68
CA GLY A 77 23.57 1.42 -6.54
C GLY A 77 23.28 1.42 -8.05
N ASN A 78 22.02 1.56 -8.44
CA ASN A 78 21.57 1.40 -9.82
C ASN A 78 21.27 2.73 -10.53
N VAL A 79 21.46 3.87 -9.84
CA VAL A 79 21.12 5.21 -10.35
C VAL A 79 22.14 6.24 -9.89
N ASN A 80 22.29 7.30 -10.64
CA ASN A 80 23.31 8.34 -10.41
C ASN A 80 22.84 9.48 -9.49
N PHE A 81 21.76 9.27 -8.72
CA PHE A 81 21.22 10.28 -7.80
C PHE A 81 20.60 9.61 -6.55
N PRO A 82 20.40 10.37 -5.45
CA PRO A 82 19.79 9.82 -4.24
C PRO A 82 18.37 9.32 -4.48
N THR A 83 18.09 8.07 -4.11
CA THR A 83 16.77 7.43 -4.16
C THR A 83 16.10 7.45 -2.78
N GLU A 84 14.83 7.02 -2.71
CA GLU A 84 14.13 6.84 -1.43
C GLU A 84 14.70 5.65 -0.64
N ILE A 85 15.40 4.71 -1.32
CA ILE A 85 15.92 3.48 -0.73
C ILE A 85 17.45 3.50 -0.88
N PRO A 86 18.21 3.84 0.18
CA PRO A 86 19.64 4.12 0.11
C PRO A 86 20.51 2.86 0.10
N PHE A 87 19.94 1.69 -0.18
CA PHE A 87 20.64 0.41 -0.21
C PHE A 87 20.88 -0.08 -1.62
N LYS A 88 21.89 -0.97 -1.77
CA LYS A 88 22.21 -1.59 -3.06
C LYS A 88 21.15 -2.58 -3.50
N ASP A 89 20.53 -3.27 -2.55
CA ASP A 89 19.48 -4.25 -2.78
C ASP A 89 18.51 -4.28 -1.61
N PHE A 90 17.29 -4.81 -1.84
CA PHE A 90 16.26 -5.03 -0.82
C PHE A 90 15.20 -5.99 -1.37
N GLU A 91 14.46 -6.64 -0.49
CA GLU A 91 13.32 -7.43 -0.92
C GLU A 91 12.03 -6.59 -0.97
N ILE A 92 11.61 -6.00 0.15
CA ILE A 92 10.50 -5.04 0.21
C ILE A 92 10.93 -3.85 1.08
N ALA A 93 10.63 -2.64 0.61
CA ALA A 93 10.89 -1.41 1.35
C ALA A 93 9.60 -0.65 1.60
N VAL A 94 9.45 -0.09 2.81
CA VAL A 94 8.30 0.76 3.19
C VAL A 94 8.81 2.05 3.80
N PHE A 95 8.28 3.19 3.36
CA PHE A 95 8.68 4.51 3.85
C PHE A 95 7.56 5.54 3.65
N PRO A 96 7.58 6.68 4.37
CA PRO A 96 6.60 7.75 4.21
C PRO A 96 6.56 8.32 2.81
N ASN A 97 5.36 8.56 2.29
CA ASN A 97 5.18 9.17 0.98
C ASN A 97 5.71 10.62 0.98
N ARG A 98 6.61 10.94 0.08
CA ARG A 98 7.21 12.28 -0.06
C ARG A 98 6.18 13.39 -0.35
N TRP A 99 5.12 13.06 -1.08
CA TRP A 99 4.03 13.98 -1.42
C TRP A 99 2.69 13.46 -0.88
N PRO A 100 2.52 13.47 0.44
CA PRO A 100 1.38 12.81 1.05
C PRO A 100 0.08 13.56 0.79
N SER A 101 -1.01 12.82 0.70
CA SER A 101 -2.38 13.36 0.72
C SER A 101 -2.86 13.61 2.15
N PHE A 102 -2.29 12.90 3.11
CA PHE A 102 -2.56 13.01 4.54
C PHE A 102 -1.23 13.13 5.29
N ASN A 103 -1.19 14.02 6.29
CA ASN A 103 0.00 14.27 7.08
C ASN A 103 -0.41 14.52 8.54
N SER A 104 0.28 13.91 9.50
CA SER A 104 0.02 14.10 10.93
C SER A 104 0.09 15.56 11.37
N ASN A 105 0.97 16.36 10.73
CA ASN A 105 1.19 17.78 11.01
C ASN A 105 0.30 18.71 10.16
N SER A 106 -0.65 18.18 9.40
CA SER A 106 -1.56 18.96 8.58
C SER A 106 -2.36 19.97 9.41
N GLN A 107 -2.50 21.18 8.90
CA GLN A 107 -3.27 22.28 9.50
C GLN A 107 -4.44 22.70 8.61
N SER A 108 -5.45 23.33 9.20
CA SER A 108 -6.52 23.96 8.43
C SER A 108 -5.97 25.20 7.71
N ILE A 109 -6.39 25.38 6.46
CA ILE A 109 -6.24 26.66 5.78
C ILE A 109 -7.45 27.52 6.13
N ILE A 110 -7.22 28.75 6.57
CA ILE A 110 -8.31 29.72 6.80
C ILE A 110 -8.83 30.12 5.42
N ASN A 111 -10.14 29.92 5.20
CA ASN A 111 -10.82 30.31 3.98
C ASN A 111 -12.27 30.68 4.31
N ASP A 112 -12.67 31.89 3.97
CA ASP A 112 -14.00 32.42 4.31
C ASP A 112 -15.10 31.89 3.38
N THR A 113 -14.72 31.38 2.23
CA THR A 113 -15.68 30.93 1.20
C THR A 113 -15.89 29.41 1.21
N ILE A 114 -14.82 28.64 1.49
CA ILE A 114 -14.83 27.17 1.40
C ILE A 114 -14.55 26.59 2.77
N LYS A 115 -15.43 25.73 3.27
CA LYS A 115 -15.20 24.99 4.51
C LYS A 115 -14.00 24.07 4.37
N THR A 116 -13.01 24.26 5.23
CA THR A 116 -11.74 23.49 5.23
C THR A 116 -11.50 22.81 6.58
N LYS A 117 -10.67 21.76 6.59
CA LYS A 117 -10.15 21.13 7.80
C LYS A 117 -8.78 20.49 7.54
N PRO A 118 -7.99 20.16 8.58
CA PRO A 118 -6.73 19.44 8.41
C PRO A 118 -6.93 18.10 7.71
N SER A 119 -6.01 17.73 6.82
CA SER A 119 -5.93 16.40 6.21
C SER A 119 -4.97 15.52 7.02
N LYS A 120 -5.35 15.22 8.27
CA LYS A 120 -4.55 14.37 9.15
C LYS A 120 -4.58 12.92 8.70
N GLY A 121 -3.48 12.20 8.95
CA GLY A 121 -3.32 10.78 8.62
C GLY A 121 -1.90 10.46 8.24
N ILE A 122 -1.65 9.25 7.78
CA ILE A 122 -0.33 8.75 7.40
C ILE A 122 -0.43 8.17 5.98
N CYS A 123 0.59 8.43 5.16
CA CYS A 123 0.71 7.87 3.83
C CYS A 123 2.08 7.22 3.68
N GLU A 124 2.11 5.93 3.42
CA GLU A 124 3.33 5.16 3.16
C GLU A 124 3.38 4.66 1.72
N VAL A 125 4.59 4.47 1.20
CA VAL A 125 4.87 3.79 -0.07
C VAL A 125 5.46 2.43 0.26
N VAL A 126 4.99 1.39 -0.42
CA VAL A 126 5.49 0.02 -0.31
C VAL A 126 6.10 -0.36 -1.65
N VAL A 127 7.41 -0.49 -1.73
CA VAL A 127 8.12 -0.92 -2.93
C VAL A 127 8.30 -2.43 -2.86
N TYR A 128 7.77 -3.14 -3.85
CA TYR A 128 7.59 -4.59 -3.81
C TYR A 128 8.83 -5.40 -4.19
N SER A 129 9.78 -4.77 -4.86
CA SER A 129 10.99 -5.41 -5.37
C SER A 129 12.05 -4.38 -5.69
N ALA A 130 13.30 -4.75 -5.62
CA ALA A 130 14.42 -3.95 -6.13
C ALA A 130 14.45 -3.90 -7.67
N ASN A 131 13.78 -4.83 -8.35
CA ASN A 131 13.71 -4.88 -9.80
C ASN A 131 12.66 -3.92 -10.34
N HIS A 132 13.07 -3.00 -11.18
CA HIS A 132 12.23 -1.96 -11.77
C HIS A 132 11.09 -2.48 -12.65
N LYS A 133 11.22 -3.70 -13.20
CA LYS A 133 10.30 -4.26 -14.20
C LYS A 133 9.35 -5.32 -13.66
N ASP A 134 9.53 -5.76 -12.42
CA ASP A 134 8.66 -6.78 -11.82
C ASP A 134 7.20 -6.30 -11.78
N THR A 135 6.28 -7.25 -11.77
CA THR A 135 4.87 -6.99 -11.50
C THR A 135 4.38 -7.94 -10.42
N VAL A 136 3.28 -7.63 -9.76
CA VAL A 136 2.69 -8.56 -8.76
C VAL A 136 2.34 -9.91 -9.40
N ALA A 137 1.96 -9.91 -10.69
CA ALA A 137 1.66 -11.14 -11.44
C ALA A 137 2.89 -12.02 -11.69
N ASP A 138 4.09 -11.43 -11.72
CA ASP A 138 5.36 -12.15 -11.94
C ASP A 138 6.00 -12.62 -10.63
N MET A 139 5.43 -12.27 -9.49
CA MET A 139 5.98 -12.62 -8.18
C MET A 139 5.80 -14.09 -7.86
N SER A 140 6.84 -14.69 -7.26
CA SER A 140 6.70 -16.02 -6.65
C SER A 140 5.71 -15.99 -5.48
N ILE A 141 5.18 -17.17 -5.14
CA ILE A 141 4.28 -17.32 -3.97
C ILE A 141 4.96 -16.83 -2.68
N GLU A 142 6.24 -17.10 -2.51
CA GLU A 142 7.03 -16.64 -1.37
C GLU A 142 7.09 -15.12 -1.32
N ARG A 143 7.29 -14.45 -2.46
CA ARG A 143 7.31 -12.99 -2.53
C ARG A 143 5.93 -12.39 -2.21
N ILE A 144 4.86 -12.99 -2.68
CA ILE A 144 3.48 -12.58 -2.34
C ILE A 144 3.24 -12.76 -0.83
N LYS A 145 3.67 -13.86 -0.23
CA LYS A 145 3.58 -14.08 1.23
C LYS A 145 4.36 -13.02 2.02
N LEU A 146 5.55 -12.65 1.55
CA LEU A 146 6.32 -11.57 2.17
C LEU A 146 5.59 -10.23 2.07
N LEU A 147 5.00 -9.91 0.92
CA LEU A 147 4.21 -8.69 0.71
C LEU A 147 2.98 -8.64 1.63
N LEU A 148 2.23 -9.73 1.73
CA LEU A 148 1.08 -9.84 2.63
C LEU A 148 1.50 -9.68 4.11
N HIS A 149 2.63 -10.28 4.49
CA HIS A 149 3.19 -10.08 5.83
C HIS A 149 3.56 -8.62 6.08
N THR A 150 4.21 -7.96 5.12
CA THR A 150 4.57 -6.55 5.19
C THR A 150 3.34 -5.67 5.38
N TRP A 151 2.29 -5.88 4.58
CA TRP A 151 1.02 -5.15 4.74
C TRP A 151 0.38 -5.40 6.11
N THR A 152 0.38 -6.65 6.57
CA THR A 152 -0.18 -7.01 7.89
C THR A 152 0.58 -6.35 9.04
N ASP A 153 1.91 -6.34 8.97
CA ASP A 153 2.77 -5.70 9.97
C ASP A 153 2.51 -4.19 10.02
N ARG A 154 2.54 -3.53 8.87
CA ARG A 154 2.26 -2.08 8.79
C ARG A 154 0.84 -1.74 9.20
N TYR A 155 -0.14 -2.53 8.79
CA TYR A 155 -1.53 -2.37 9.21
C TYR A 155 -1.67 -2.36 10.74
N LYS A 156 -1.06 -3.34 11.41
CA LYS A 156 -1.12 -3.45 12.88
C LYS A 156 -0.44 -2.27 13.57
N GLU A 157 0.74 -1.86 13.11
CA GLU A 157 1.45 -0.73 13.70
C GLU A 157 0.70 0.58 13.49
N LEU A 158 0.19 0.83 12.29
CA LEU A 158 -0.56 2.05 12.00
C LEU A 158 -1.89 2.11 12.77
N LEU A 159 -2.59 0.98 12.88
CA LEU A 159 -3.86 0.91 13.63
C LEU A 159 -3.66 1.00 15.15
N ALA A 160 -2.47 0.74 15.66
CA ALA A 160 -2.15 0.91 17.08
C ALA A 160 -2.16 2.39 17.52
N ASP A 161 -2.03 3.34 16.59
CA ASP A 161 -2.24 4.76 16.86
C ASP A 161 -3.74 5.02 17.09
N LYS A 162 -4.10 5.47 18.31
CA LYS A 162 -5.49 5.75 18.72
C LYS A 162 -6.20 6.78 17.84
N ASN A 163 -5.45 7.60 17.12
CA ASN A 163 -5.98 8.59 16.19
C ASN A 163 -6.35 7.98 14.83
N ILE A 164 -5.87 6.79 14.50
CA ILE A 164 -6.21 6.10 13.26
C ILE A 164 -7.45 5.23 13.46
N LYS A 165 -8.35 5.26 12.49
CA LYS A 165 -9.62 4.51 12.49
C LYS A 165 -9.72 3.51 11.34
N TYR A 166 -8.95 3.72 10.28
CA TYR A 166 -8.97 2.85 9.10
C TYR A 166 -7.61 2.88 8.41
N VAL A 167 -7.12 1.71 8.00
CA VAL A 167 -5.87 1.53 7.26
C VAL A 167 -6.17 0.83 5.94
N LEU A 168 -5.74 1.41 4.83
CA LEU A 168 -6.00 0.92 3.48
C LEU A 168 -4.69 0.67 2.75
N PRO A 169 -4.23 -0.58 2.61
CA PRO A 169 -3.24 -0.96 1.61
C PRO A 169 -3.89 -0.99 0.22
N PHE A 170 -3.24 -0.40 -0.78
CA PHE A 170 -3.75 -0.40 -2.15
C PHE A 170 -2.63 -0.23 -3.17
N GLU A 171 -2.89 -0.63 -4.40
CA GLU A 171 -2.05 -0.37 -5.55
C GLU A 171 -2.87 0.36 -6.61
N ASN A 172 -2.32 1.43 -7.17
CA ASN A 172 -2.73 1.99 -8.45
C ASN A 172 -1.74 1.53 -9.50
N ARG A 173 -2.22 1.04 -10.64
CA ARG A 173 -1.38 0.58 -11.73
C ARG A 173 -1.85 1.14 -13.07
N GLY A 174 -0.88 1.54 -13.91
CA GLY A 174 -1.18 2.17 -15.20
C GLY A 174 -1.38 3.68 -15.10
N GLU A 175 -1.15 4.36 -16.22
CA GLU A 175 -1.28 5.82 -16.33
C GLU A 175 -2.72 6.26 -16.09
N GLU A 176 -3.69 5.48 -16.54
CA GLU A 176 -5.13 5.72 -16.39
C GLU A 176 -5.57 5.78 -14.92
N CYS A 177 -4.85 5.06 -14.05
CA CYS A 177 -5.06 5.10 -12.59
C CYS A 177 -4.26 6.21 -11.90
N GLY A 178 -3.57 7.08 -12.67
CA GLY A 178 -2.79 8.19 -12.12
C GLY A 178 -1.46 7.79 -11.49
N VAL A 179 -0.90 6.63 -11.86
CA VAL A 179 0.46 6.23 -11.50
C VAL A 179 1.45 7.17 -12.17
N THR A 180 2.52 7.51 -11.48
CA THR A 180 3.59 8.38 -12.01
C THR A 180 4.96 7.69 -12.05
N LEU A 181 5.06 6.48 -11.56
CA LEU A 181 6.31 5.68 -11.52
C LEU A 181 6.01 4.24 -11.96
N HIS A 182 6.75 3.73 -12.93
CA HIS A 182 6.59 2.35 -13.42
C HIS A 182 7.12 1.29 -12.46
N HIS A 183 8.05 1.66 -11.56
CA HIS A 183 8.60 0.73 -10.57
C HIS A 183 7.47 0.13 -9.72
N PRO A 184 7.40 -1.20 -9.51
CA PRO A 184 6.30 -1.85 -8.81
C PRO A 184 6.21 -1.39 -7.36
N HIS A 185 5.12 -0.71 -7.04
CA HIS A 185 4.87 -0.18 -5.71
C HIS A 185 3.38 -0.04 -5.43
N GLY A 186 3.03 -0.15 -4.17
CA GLY A 186 1.73 0.22 -3.65
C GLY A 186 1.84 1.30 -2.59
N GLN A 187 0.75 1.57 -1.92
CA GLN A 187 0.66 2.56 -0.86
C GLN A 187 -0.16 2.01 0.30
N ILE A 188 0.04 2.59 1.48
CA ILE A 188 -0.80 2.38 2.64
C ILE A 188 -1.25 3.75 3.13
N TYR A 189 -2.56 3.96 3.22
CA TYR A 189 -3.14 5.15 3.81
C TYR A 189 -3.77 4.81 5.15
N ALA A 190 -3.42 5.55 6.19
CA ALA A 190 -4.03 5.45 7.50
C ALA A 190 -4.85 6.72 7.80
N TYR A 191 -6.15 6.54 7.99
CA TYR A 191 -7.12 7.62 8.13
C TYR A 191 -7.57 7.77 9.58
N PRO A 192 -7.76 9.01 10.09
CA PRO A 192 -8.37 9.25 11.38
C PRO A 192 -9.92 9.15 11.34
N PHE A 193 -10.47 8.65 10.26
CA PHE A 193 -11.89 8.41 10.06
C PHE A 193 -12.11 7.18 9.17
N ILE A 194 -13.28 6.59 9.22
CA ILE A 194 -13.69 5.55 8.28
C ILE A 194 -14.14 6.23 6.98
N PRO A 195 -13.58 5.88 5.80
CA PRO A 195 -14.00 6.45 4.52
C PRO A 195 -15.49 6.23 4.26
N PRO A 196 -16.20 7.18 3.60
CA PRO A 196 -17.66 7.14 3.46
C PRO A 196 -18.19 5.86 2.79
N VAL A 197 -17.48 5.33 1.80
CA VAL A 197 -17.88 4.07 1.13
C VAL A 197 -17.81 2.91 2.13
N ILE A 198 -16.70 2.77 2.83
CA ILE A 198 -16.51 1.72 3.85
C ILE A 198 -17.52 1.88 5.00
N GLN A 199 -17.78 3.11 5.43
CA GLN A 199 -18.80 3.38 6.46
C GLN A 199 -20.17 2.86 6.03
N LYS A 200 -20.56 3.09 4.78
CA LYS A 200 -21.82 2.58 4.21
C LYS A 200 -21.84 1.06 4.15
N GLU A 201 -20.74 0.44 3.77
CA GLU A 201 -20.63 -1.03 3.75
C GLU A 201 -20.78 -1.60 5.16
N VAL A 202 -20.08 -1.06 6.16
CA VAL A 202 -20.20 -1.45 7.57
C VAL A 202 -21.62 -1.30 8.08
N GLU A 203 -22.33 -0.22 7.73
CA GLU A 203 -23.73 -0.01 8.10
C GLU A 203 -24.66 -1.06 7.50
N VAL A 204 -24.45 -1.44 6.25
CA VAL A 204 -25.20 -2.51 5.59
C VAL A 204 -24.91 -3.86 6.23
N PHE A 205 -23.66 -4.16 6.49
CA PHE A 205 -23.26 -5.39 7.15
C PHE A 205 -23.84 -5.52 8.55
N ASN A 206 -23.86 -4.45 9.33
CA ASN A 206 -24.43 -4.46 10.68
C ASN A 206 -25.97 -4.63 10.72
N LYS A 207 -26.65 -4.29 9.63
CA LYS A 207 -28.13 -4.42 9.53
C LYS A 207 -28.60 -5.80 9.07
N ASN A 208 -27.73 -6.53 8.39
CA ASN A 208 -28.07 -7.79 7.76
C ASN A 208 -27.20 -8.92 8.32
N ASN A 209 -27.81 -9.99 8.82
CA ASN A 209 -27.07 -11.22 9.19
C ASN A 209 -26.44 -11.93 7.97
N PHE A 210 -26.43 -11.29 6.80
CA PHE A 210 -25.89 -11.77 5.52
C PHE A 210 -24.37 -11.75 5.41
N ILE A 211 -23.66 -11.30 6.43
CA ILE A 211 -22.22 -11.02 6.35
C ILE A 211 -21.43 -12.24 5.90
N LEU A 212 -21.74 -13.40 6.45
CA LEU A 212 -20.94 -14.60 6.18
C LEU A 212 -21.17 -15.12 4.76
N ASP A 213 -22.40 -15.08 4.28
CA ASP A 213 -22.76 -15.60 2.96
C ASP A 213 -22.26 -14.71 1.82
N ILE A 214 -22.38 -13.37 1.95
CA ILE A 214 -21.88 -12.43 0.95
C ILE A 214 -20.36 -12.41 0.93
N MET A 215 -19.68 -12.35 2.09
CA MET A 215 -18.21 -12.39 2.13
C MET A 215 -17.69 -13.72 1.58
N THR A 216 -18.36 -14.84 1.85
CA THR A 216 -17.98 -16.13 1.31
C THR A 216 -18.19 -16.17 -0.21
N TYR A 217 -19.29 -15.63 -0.71
CA TYR A 217 -19.60 -15.58 -2.14
C TYR A 217 -18.67 -14.60 -2.88
N GLU A 218 -18.46 -13.40 -2.35
CA GLU A 218 -17.57 -12.38 -2.90
C GLU A 218 -16.11 -12.85 -2.85
N LEU A 219 -15.64 -13.44 -1.75
CA LEU A 219 -14.34 -14.06 -1.69
C LEU A 219 -14.20 -15.17 -2.72
N LEU A 220 -15.16 -16.09 -2.83
CA LEU A 220 -15.12 -17.18 -3.80
C LEU A 220 -15.22 -16.67 -5.23
N SER A 221 -16.00 -15.64 -5.52
CA SER A 221 -16.11 -15.04 -6.85
C SER A 221 -14.84 -14.24 -7.20
N SER A 222 -14.29 -13.48 -6.27
CA SER A 222 -13.02 -12.74 -6.42
C SER A 222 -11.85 -13.70 -6.55
N PHE A 223 -11.82 -14.79 -5.79
CA PHE A 223 -10.86 -15.89 -5.95
C PHE A 223 -11.03 -16.61 -7.29
N SER A 224 -12.26 -16.87 -7.74
CA SER A 224 -12.52 -17.44 -9.05
C SER A 224 -12.06 -16.51 -10.18
N ALA A 225 -12.25 -15.20 -10.05
CA ALA A 225 -11.75 -14.21 -11.00
C ALA A 225 -10.21 -14.09 -10.96
N PHE A 226 -9.62 -14.10 -9.77
CA PHE A 226 -8.16 -14.11 -9.57
C PHE A 226 -7.53 -15.41 -10.10
N PHE A 227 -8.14 -16.57 -9.84
CA PHE A 227 -7.70 -17.84 -10.40
C PHE A 227 -7.87 -17.90 -11.92
N LYS A 228 -8.95 -17.38 -12.49
CA LYS A 228 -9.09 -17.24 -13.95
C LYS A 228 -8.04 -16.33 -14.54
N LEU A 229 -7.68 -15.24 -13.88
CA LEU A 229 -6.64 -14.32 -14.36
C LEU A 229 -5.23 -14.94 -14.29
N VAL A 230 -4.95 -15.76 -13.29
CA VAL A 230 -3.64 -16.41 -13.08
C VAL A 230 -3.48 -17.69 -13.90
N PHE A 231 -4.57 -18.39 -14.24
CA PHE A 231 -4.52 -19.72 -14.89
C PHE A 231 -4.97 -19.75 -16.35
N VAL A 232 -5.53 -18.68 -16.92
CA VAL A 232 -5.94 -18.63 -18.35
C VAL A 232 -4.75 -18.40 -19.30
N SER A 233 -3.52 -18.27 -18.81
CA SER A 233 -2.33 -18.20 -19.67
C SER A 233 -1.75 -19.58 -20.07
N SER A 234 -2.37 -20.71 -19.72
CA SER A 234 -1.96 -22.05 -20.16
C SER A 234 -3.13 -22.83 -20.77
N PRO A 235 -3.10 -23.12 -22.09
CA PRO A 235 -4.23 -23.78 -22.77
C PRO A 235 -4.40 -25.26 -22.46
N GLU A 236 -3.61 -25.89 -21.61
CA GLU A 236 -3.55 -27.36 -21.54
C GLU A 236 -4.04 -28.04 -20.25
N HIS A 237 -4.63 -27.32 -19.29
CA HIS A 237 -5.14 -27.96 -18.06
C HIS A 237 -6.58 -27.56 -17.77
N SER A 238 -7.52 -28.35 -18.28
CA SER A 238 -8.91 -28.38 -17.80
C SER A 238 -8.94 -28.99 -16.39
N ILE A 239 -9.02 -28.16 -15.36
CA ILE A 239 -9.23 -28.64 -13.98
C ILE A 239 -10.71 -28.87 -13.78
N THR A 240 -11.09 -30.13 -13.71
CA THR A 240 -12.41 -30.56 -13.21
C THR A 240 -12.49 -30.33 -11.69
N LEU A 241 -13.52 -29.61 -11.25
CA LEU A 241 -13.79 -29.20 -9.85
C LEU A 241 -14.12 -30.36 -8.88
N SER A 242 -13.43 -31.49 -8.96
CA SER A 242 -13.69 -32.66 -8.11
C SER A 242 -12.73 -32.88 -6.93
N GLN A 243 -11.85 -31.90 -6.62
CA GLN A 243 -10.92 -32.02 -5.47
C GLN A 243 -10.96 -30.80 -4.56
N PRO A 244 -11.55 -30.88 -3.35
CA PRO A 244 -11.67 -29.74 -2.43
C PRO A 244 -10.42 -29.43 -1.59
N ALA A 245 -9.35 -30.21 -1.67
CA ALA A 245 -8.25 -30.14 -0.71
C ALA A 245 -7.30 -28.92 -0.84
N PRO A 246 -6.85 -28.41 -2.00
CA PRO A 246 -5.91 -27.27 -2.05
C PRO A 246 -6.57 -25.93 -1.72
N LEU A 247 -7.85 -25.76 -2.04
CA LEU A 247 -8.58 -24.50 -1.79
C LEU A 247 -8.86 -24.28 -0.30
N ALA A 248 -9.15 -25.35 0.44
CA ALA A 248 -9.42 -25.27 1.87
C ALA A 248 -8.16 -24.90 2.69
N ILE A 249 -6.98 -25.32 2.28
CA ILE A 249 -5.72 -25.02 2.97
C ILE A 249 -5.35 -23.55 2.75
N PHE A 250 -5.47 -23.04 1.52
CA PHE A 250 -5.17 -21.65 1.22
C PHE A 250 -6.19 -20.67 1.85
N ALA A 251 -7.48 -21.01 1.79
CA ALA A 251 -8.53 -20.26 2.47
C ALA A 251 -8.30 -20.24 3.99
N ARG A 252 -7.91 -21.34 4.62
CA ARG A 252 -7.59 -21.42 6.05
C ARG A 252 -6.41 -20.54 6.43
N ASP A 253 -5.37 -20.47 5.59
CA ASP A 253 -4.18 -19.65 5.85
C ASP A 253 -4.48 -18.15 5.65
N VAL A 254 -5.31 -17.77 4.69
CA VAL A 254 -5.83 -16.41 4.52
C VAL A 254 -6.84 -16.07 5.62
N PHE A 255 -7.73 -17.00 6.02
CA PHE A 255 -8.64 -16.80 7.16
C PHE A 255 -7.91 -16.69 8.50
N SER A 256 -6.80 -17.38 8.69
CA SER A 256 -5.97 -17.19 9.90
C SER A 256 -5.32 -15.81 9.96
N LEU A 257 -5.09 -15.18 8.79
CA LEU A 257 -4.63 -13.79 8.68
C LEU A 257 -5.78 -12.77 8.89
N VAL A 258 -7.01 -13.12 8.51
CA VAL A 258 -8.20 -12.27 8.66
C VAL A 258 -8.82 -12.38 10.06
N ASN A 259 -8.74 -13.52 10.74
CA ASN A 259 -9.23 -13.69 12.13
C ASN A 259 -8.33 -13.06 13.22
N VAL A 260 -7.42 -12.19 12.83
CA VAL A 260 -6.64 -11.32 13.75
C VAL A 260 -7.25 -9.91 13.81
N PHE A 261 -8.45 -9.72 13.22
CA PHE A 261 -9.20 -8.46 13.27
C PHE A 261 -10.44 -8.56 14.13
#